data_fdb0bfd286f4886866f42684792e15b2
#
_entry.id   fdb0bfd286f4886866f42684792e15b2
#
_cell.length_a   1.000
_cell.length_b   1.000
_cell.length_c   1.000
_cell.angle_alpha   90.00
_cell.angle_beta   90.00
_cell.angle_gamma   90.00
#
_symmetry.space_group_name_H-M   'P 1'
#
loop_
_entity.id
_entity.type
_entity.pdbx_description
1 polymer ?
#
loop_
_entity_poly.entity_id
_entity_poly.type
_entity_poly.pdbx_seq_one_letter_code
_entity_poly.pdbx_strand_id
1 'polypeptide(L)'
;MQTFAQIITKIVDFFYRPFRKYVPQQLFRYAACGGGNMVLDWVLYFVFYNFVVGHELVYITLPFASEICLTPHVMTLLIVFPITLFTGFWLNKYVTFTQSSLRGYKQLWRYILIVMVNLLVNYFGLKLFVEVCGIYPTPSKMIITIITVIISFFGQKYFSFKK
;
A
#
# COMPACT_ATOMS: atom_id res chain seq x y z
N MET A 1 9.58 1.65 19.80
CA MET A 1 9.16 1.18 18.45
C MET A 1 8.99 -0.34 18.37
N GLN A 2 9.90 -1.14 18.93
CA GLN A 2 9.76 -2.61 18.94
C GLN A 2 8.55 -3.11 19.75
N THR A 3 8.21 -2.46 20.85
CA THR A 3 7.06 -2.83 21.71
C THR A 3 5.73 -2.71 20.97
N PHE A 4 5.55 -1.65 20.16
CA PHE A 4 4.31 -1.45 19.38
C PHE A 4 4.16 -2.49 18.26
N ALA A 5 5.25 -2.82 17.56
CA ALA A 5 5.24 -3.89 16.57
C ALA A 5 4.91 -5.25 17.18
N GLN A 6 5.41 -5.53 18.39
CA GLN A 6 5.11 -6.77 19.12
C GLN A 6 3.62 -6.86 19.50
N ILE A 7 3.00 -5.75 19.89
CA ILE A 7 1.56 -5.72 20.19
C ILE A 7 0.76 -6.03 18.93
N ILE A 8 1.04 -5.35 17.82
CA ILE A 8 0.37 -5.62 16.53
C ILE A 8 0.56 -7.08 16.11
N THR A 9 1.78 -7.59 16.23
CA THR A 9 2.07 -9.00 15.89
C THR A 9 1.25 -9.96 16.73
N LYS A 10 1.13 -9.73 18.05
CA LYS A 10 0.30 -10.56 18.94
C LYS A 10 -1.18 -10.52 18.58
N ILE A 11 -1.71 -9.33 18.23
CA ILE A 11 -3.10 -9.17 17.80
C ILE A 11 -3.34 -9.94 16.49
N VAL A 12 -2.47 -9.75 15.50
CA VAL A 12 -2.58 -10.45 14.20
C VAL A 12 -2.45 -11.95 14.37
N ASP A 13 -1.52 -12.44 15.22
CA ASP A 13 -1.33 -13.86 15.47
C ASP A 13 -2.48 -14.48 16.26
N PHE A 14 -3.18 -13.69 17.09
CA PHE A 14 -4.40 -14.14 17.76
C PHE A 14 -5.49 -14.49 16.73
N PHE A 15 -5.70 -13.62 15.75
CA PHE A 15 -6.67 -13.87 14.68
C PHE A 15 -6.20 -14.92 13.66
N TYR A 16 -4.91 -15.24 13.62
CA TYR A 16 -4.36 -16.27 12.73
C TYR A 16 -4.74 -17.70 13.16
N ARG A 17 -5.03 -17.92 14.44
CA ARG A 17 -5.27 -19.28 15.00
C ARG A 17 -6.24 -20.13 14.16
N PRO A 18 -7.45 -19.66 13.74
CA PRO A 18 -8.36 -20.44 12.92
C PRO A 18 -7.88 -20.73 11.51
N PHE A 19 -7.01 -19.88 10.97
CA PHE A 19 -6.49 -19.96 9.59
C PHE A 19 -5.20 -20.74 9.45
N ARG A 20 -4.58 -21.17 10.54
CA ARG A 20 -3.27 -21.85 10.57
C ARG A 20 -3.19 -23.07 9.64
N LYS A 21 -4.30 -23.77 9.41
CA LYS A 21 -4.36 -24.97 8.58
C LYS A 21 -4.32 -24.65 7.08
N TYR A 22 -4.78 -23.47 6.67
CA TYR A 22 -5.01 -23.12 5.27
C TYR A 22 -4.03 -22.09 4.72
N VAL A 23 -3.50 -21.22 5.57
CA VAL A 23 -2.72 -20.05 5.14
C VAL A 23 -1.38 -19.99 5.91
N PRO A 24 -0.25 -19.81 5.21
CA PRO A 24 1.04 -19.55 5.87
C PRO A 24 0.97 -18.29 6.73
N GLN A 25 1.55 -18.33 7.93
CA GLN A 25 1.52 -17.23 8.90
C GLN A 25 2.04 -15.91 8.30
N GLN A 26 3.08 -15.96 7.49
CA GLN A 26 3.66 -14.78 6.87
C GLN A 26 2.70 -14.12 5.86
N LEU A 27 1.96 -14.93 5.09
CA LEU A 27 0.96 -14.43 4.16
C LEU A 27 -0.23 -13.81 4.91
N PHE A 28 -0.68 -14.44 5.99
CA PHE A 28 -1.73 -13.90 6.83
C PHE A 28 -1.34 -12.56 7.45
N ARG A 29 -0.13 -12.46 8.04
CA ARG A 29 0.39 -11.19 8.57
C ARG A 29 0.47 -10.11 7.48
N TYR A 30 0.92 -10.49 6.28
CA TYR A 30 0.98 -9.57 5.15
C TYR A 30 -0.41 -9.04 4.76
N ALA A 31 -1.40 -9.93 4.64
CA ALA A 31 -2.78 -9.54 4.31
C ALA A 31 -3.42 -8.68 5.41
N ALA A 32 -3.22 -9.02 6.68
CA ALA A 32 -3.72 -8.25 7.82
C ALA A 32 -3.08 -6.84 7.89
N CYS A 33 -1.76 -6.75 7.74
CA CYS A 33 -1.05 -5.47 7.72
C CYS A 33 -1.44 -4.61 6.50
N GLY A 34 -1.57 -5.23 5.32
CA GLY A 34 -2.01 -4.55 4.11
C GLY A 34 -3.43 -4.02 4.22
N GLY A 35 -4.37 -4.85 4.72
CA GLY A 35 -5.74 -4.44 4.98
C GLY A 35 -5.84 -3.33 6.02
N GLY A 36 -5.09 -3.43 7.11
CA GLY A 36 -5.03 -2.38 8.13
C GLY A 36 -4.48 -1.06 7.57
N ASN A 37 -3.44 -1.12 6.72
CA ASN A 37 -2.89 0.07 6.08
C ASN A 37 -3.88 0.70 5.06
N MET A 38 -4.68 -0.12 4.39
CA MET A 38 -5.74 0.36 3.48
C MET A 38 -6.86 1.07 4.25
N VAL A 39 -7.28 0.53 5.40
CA VAL A 39 -8.25 1.22 6.28
C VAL A 39 -7.68 2.55 6.80
N LEU A 40 -6.41 2.57 7.19
CA LEU A 40 -5.71 3.79 7.59
C LEU A 40 -5.70 4.82 6.45
N ASP A 41 -5.43 4.41 5.22
CA ASP A 41 -5.46 5.26 4.03
C ASP A 41 -6.83 5.92 3.85
N TRP A 42 -7.92 5.16 3.94
CA TRP A 42 -9.27 5.67 3.83
C TRP A 42 -9.62 6.68 4.94
N VAL A 43 -9.25 6.37 6.18
CA VAL A 43 -9.49 7.27 7.33
C VAL A 43 -8.70 8.57 7.18
N LEU A 44 -7.41 8.47 6.84
CA LEU A 44 -6.57 9.65 6.62
C LEU A 44 -7.09 10.47 5.44
N TYR A 45 -7.44 9.82 4.33
CA TYR A 45 -8.00 10.50 3.17
C TYR A 45 -9.27 11.27 3.54
N PHE A 46 -10.20 10.63 4.26
CA PHE A 46 -11.43 11.27 4.72
C PHE A 46 -11.14 12.50 5.62
N VAL A 47 -10.25 12.34 6.60
CA VAL A 47 -9.89 13.41 7.52
C VAL A 47 -9.20 14.57 6.80
N PHE A 48 -8.19 14.28 5.98
CA PHE A 48 -7.45 15.32 5.26
C PHE A 48 -8.33 16.05 4.23
N TYR A 49 -9.16 15.32 3.51
CA TYR A 49 -10.06 15.89 2.51
C TYR A 49 -11.11 16.83 3.14
N ASN A 50 -11.74 16.43 4.23
CA ASN A 50 -12.83 17.21 4.82
C ASN A 50 -12.35 18.30 5.79
N PHE A 51 -11.25 18.11 6.49
CA PHE A 51 -10.85 18.99 7.60
C PHE A 51 -9.55 19.77 7.35
N VAL A 52 -8.70 19.34 6.41
CA VAL A 52 -7.38 19.97 6.18
C VAL A 52 -7.32 20.66 4.83
N VAL A 53 -7.64 19.96 3.75
CA VAL A 53 -7.53 20.48 2.38
C VAL A 53 -8.78 21.31 2.02
N GLY A 54 -9.95 20.88 2.49
CA GLY A 54 -11.21 21.51 2.14
C GLY A 54 -11.64 21.21 0.69
N HIS A 55 -12.57 22.04 0.17
CA HIS A 55 -13.20 21.81 -1.16
C HIS A 55 -12.73 22.82 -2.22
N GLU A 56 -11.80 23.71 -1.86
CA GLU A 56 -11.30 24.74 -2.76
C GLU A 56 -10.09 24.27 -3.58
N LEU A 57 -9.92 24.83 -4.76
CA LEU A 57 -8.75 24.54 -5.61
C LEU A 57 -7.49 25.08 -4.95
N VAL A 58 -6.46 24.27 -4.87
CA VAL A 58 -5.17 24.66 -4.29
C VAL A 58 -4.23 25.07 -5.43
N TYR A 59 -3.82 26.33 -5.43
CA TYR A 59 -2.86 26.87 -6.37
C TYR A 59 -1.46 26.78 -5.77
N ILE A 60 -0.57 26.03 -6.43
CA ILE A 60 0.84 25.94 -6.04
C ILE A 60 1.67 26.68 -7.08
N THR A 61 2.30 27.76 -6.65
CA THR A 61 3.27 28.50 -7.46
C THR A 61 4.65 27.84 -7.31
N LEU A 62 5.15 27.22 -8.37
CA LEU A 62 6.49 26.67 -8.40
C LEU A 62 7.47 27.71 -8.98
N PRO A 63 8.70 27.83 -8.42
CA PRO A 63 9.67 28.84 -8.84
C PRO A 63 10.15 28.69 -10.29
N PHE A 64 9.88 27.55 -10.94
CA PHE A 64 10.30 27.22 -12.30
C PHE A 64 9.17 26.75 -13.22
N ALA A 65 7.92 26.78 -12.79
CA ALA A 65 6.77 26.34 -13.60
C ALA A 65 5.59 27.30 -13.40
N SER A 66 4.72 27.39 -14.43
CA SER A 66 3.42 28.03 -14.33
C SER A 66 2.60 27.47 -13.15
N GLU A 67 1.68 28.27 -12.62
CA GLU A 67 0.78 27.88 -11.53
C GLU A 67 0.12 26.53 -11.84
N ILE A 68 0.36 25.55 -10.95
CA ILE A 68 -0.27 24.23 -11.02
C ILE A 68 -1.54 24.30 -10.17
N CYS A 69 -2.69 24.18 -10.82
CA CYS A 69 -3.97 24.05 -10.16
C CYS A 69 -4.20 22.58 -9.79
N LEU A 70 -4.16 22.27 -8.49
CA LEU A 70 -4.45 20.94 -7.99
C LEU A 70 -5.87 20.87 -7.45
N THR A 71 -6.60 19.83 -7.88
CA THR A 71 -7.90 19.55 -7.28
C THR A 71 -7.73 19.08 -5.83
N PRO A 72 -8.70 19.35 -4.94
CA PRO A 72 -8.63 18.92 -3.53
C PRO A 72 -8.33 17.42 -3.36
N HIS A 73 -8.90 16.59 -4.25
CA HIS A 73 -8.65 15.14 -4.25
C HIS A 73 -7.18 14.78 -4.50
N VAL A 74 -6.55 15.43 -5.46
CA VAL A 74 -5.15 15.19 -5.81
C VAL A 74 -4.23 15.69 -4.70
N MET A 75 -4.52 16.86 -4.12
CA MET A 75 -3.76 17.39 -2.99
C MET A 75 -3.83 16.47 -1.77
N THR A 76 -5.04 15.99 -1.44
CA THR A 76 -5.24 15.02 -0.35
C THR A 76 -4.45 13.74 -0.60
N LEU A 77 -4.50 13.21 -1.82
CA LEU A 77 -3.76 12.02 -2.19
C LEU A 77 -2.24 12.20 -2.05
N LEU A 78 -1.70 13.35 -2.47
CA LEU A 78 -0.28 13.67 -2.34
C LEU A 78 0.18 13.75 -0.88
N ILE A 79 -0.69 14.16 0.03
CA ILE A 79 -0.39 14.22 1.47
C ILE A 79 -0.50 12.83 2.11
N VAL A 80 -1.56 12.10 1.81
CA VAL A 80 -1.86 10.79 2.45
C VAL A 80 -0.95 9.69 1.94
N PHE A 81 -0.62 9.68 0.65
CA PHE A 81 0.20 8.63 0.03
C PHE A 81 1.58 8.43 0.70
N PRO A 82 2.39 9.46 0.98
CA PRO A 82 3.65 9.26 1.70
C PRO A 82 3.45 8.65 3.10
N ILE A 83 2.43 9.09 3.83
CA ILE A 83 2.14 8.59 5.18
C ILE A 83 1.83 7.09 5.11
N THR A 84 0.93 6.68 4.23
CA THR A 84 0.53 5.27 4.07
C THR A 84 1.62 4.41 3.45
N LEU A 85 2.48 4.98 2.60
CA LEU A 85 3.67 4.31 2.08
C LEU A 85 4.65 3.97 3.22
N PHE A 86 4.96 4.92 4.10
CA PHE A 86 5.86 4.71 5.22
C PHE A 86 5.27 3.77 6.28
N THR A 87 3.99 3.90 6.61
CA THR A 87 3.31 2.99 7.54
C THR A 87 3.25 1.57 6.99
N GLY A 88 2.94 1.40 5.71
CA GLY A 88 2.98 0.10 5.03
C GLY A 88 4.37 -0.52 5.01
N PHE A 89 5.40 0.27 4.72
CA PHE A 89 6.79 -0.19 4.82
C PHE A 89 7.15 -0.64 6.25
N TRP A 90 6.77 0.16 7.25
CA TRP A 90 7.04 -0.13 8.65
C TRP A 90 6.35 -1.42 9.12
N LEU A 91 5.06 -1.59 8.80
CA LEU A 91 4.31 -2.80 9.11
C LEU A 91 4.93 -4.05 8.45
N ASN A 92 5.30 -3.94 7.17
CA ASN A 92 5.94 -5.05 6.47
C ASN A 92 7.30 -5.41 7.09
N LYS A 93 8.10 -4.42 7.47
CA LYS A 93 9.42 -4.62 8.05
C LYS A 93 9.37 -5.24 9.45
N TYR A 94 8.50 -4.75 10.32
CA TYR A 94 8.53 -5.11 11.75
C TYR A 94 7.49 -6.15 12.16
N VAL A 95 6.46 -6.40 11.33
CA VAL A 95 5.39 -7.37 11.63
C VAL A 95 5.43 -8.55 10.67
N THR A 96 5.55 -8.30 9.37
CA THR A 96 5.45 -9.36 8.34
C THR A 96 6.79 -10.04 8.05
N PHE A 97 7.85 -9.27 7.84
CA PHE A 97 9.17 -9.74 7.38
C PHE A 97 10.28 -9.45 8.40
N THR A 98 10.08 -9.88 9.64
CA THR A 98 10.97 -9.61 10.78
C THR A 98 12.37 -10.19 10.64
N GLN A 99 12.58 -11.19 9.77
CA GLN A 99 13.85 -11.91 9.56
C GLN A 99 14.63 -11.43 8.33
N SER A 100 14.37 -10.23 7.83
CA SER A 100 15.10 -9.71 6.66
C SER A 100 16.56 -9.41 6.99
N SER A 101 17.49 -9.87 6.13
CA SER A 101 18.92 -9.55 6.21
C SER A 101 19.23 -8.13 5.72
N LEU A 102 18.39 -7.58 4.86
CA LEU A 102 18.53 -6.22 4.34
C LEU A 102 18.09 -5.19 5.39
N ARG A 103 18.83 -4.10 5.51
CA ARG A 103 18.54 -3.03 6.45
C ARG A 103 18.64 -1.65 5.79
N GLY A 104 17.89 -0.68 6.35
CA GLY A 104 17.99 0.73 6.00
C GLY A 104 17.41 1.11 4.64
N TYR A 105 18.09 2.06 3.99
CA TYR A 105 17.65 2.71 2.77
C TYR A 105 17.44 1.76 1.58
N LYS A 106 18.32 0.76 1.43
CA LYS A 106 18.20 -0.24 0.35
C LYS A 106 16.87 -1.02 0.41
N GLN A 107 16.40 -1.31 1.63
CA GLN A 107 15.14 -2.01 1.85
C GLN A 107 13.93 -1.13 1.47
N LEU A 108 13.96 0.14 1.86
CA LEU A 108 12.91 1.11 1.52
C LEU A 108 12.84 1.33 0.01
N TRP A 109 13.97 1.51 -0.67
CA TRP A 109 14.00 1.71 -2.11
C TRP A 109 13.42 0.52 -2.88
N ARG A 110 13.78 -0.70 -2.49
CA ARG A 110 13.22 -1.91 -3.07
C ARG A 110 11.72 -2.06 -2.80
N TYR A 111 11.26 -1.62 -1.63
CA TYR A 111 9.84 -1.59 -1.33
C TYR A 111 9.09 -0.61 -2.25
N ILE A 112 9.60 0.61 -2.43
CA ILE A 112 9.04 1.61 -3.34
C ILE A 112 8.98 1.06 -4.78
N LEU A 113 10.02 0.37 -5.24
CA LEU A 113 10.03 -0.28 -6.56
C LEU A 113 8.86 -1.27 -6.73
N ILE A 114 8.59 -2.11 -5.74
CA ILE A 114 7.46 -3.04 -5.80
C ILE A 114 6.12 -2.28 -5.82
N VAL A 115 5.99 -1.18 -5.07
CA VAL A 115 4.78 -0.34 -5.11
C VAL A 115 4.59 0.25 -6.51
N MET A 116 5.66 0.74 -7.15
CA MET A 116 5.60 1.26 -8.53
C MET A 116 5.21 0.17 -9.54
N VAL A 117 5.77 -1.03 -9.42
CA VAL A 117 5.37 -2.17 -10.26
C VAL A 117 3.89 -2.48 -10.09
N ASN A 118 3.37 -2.48 -8.86
CA ASN A 118 1.96 -2.70 -8.61
C ASN A 118 1.06 -1.63 -9.24
N LEU A 119 1.48 -0.35 -9.22
CA LEU A 119 0.76 0.74 -9.91
C LEU A 119 0.70 0.50 -11.42
N LEU A 120 1.82 0.11 -12.02
CA LEU A 120 1.89 -0.21 -13.46
C LEU A 120 0.99 -1.41 -13.80
N VAL A 121 1.06 -2.48 -13.02
CA VAL A 121 0.21 -3.68 -13.21
C VAL A 121 -1.27 -3.32 -13.09
N ASN A 122 -1.65 -2.48 -12.12
CA ASN A 122 -3.03 -2.00 -11.99
C ASN A 122 -3.46 -1.19 -13.23
N TYR A 123 -2.63 -0.26 -13.68
CA TYR A 123 -2.95 0.59 -14.82
C TYR A 123 -3.10 -0.22 -16.11
N PHE A 124 -2.07 -0.98 -16.48
CA PHE A 124 -2.10 -1.78 -17.71
C PHE A 124 -3.10 -2.93 -17.63
N GLY A 125 -3.26 -3.53 -16.46
CA GLY A 125 -4.23 -4.58 -16.23
C GLY A 125 -5.67 -4.08 -16.43
N LEU A 126 -6.03 -2.94 -15.85
CA LEU A 126 -7.36 -2.34 -16.05
C LEU A 126 -7.59 -2.01 -17.53
N LYS A 127 -6.60 -1.42 -18.18
CA LYS A 127 -6.70 -1.09 -19.60
C LYS A 127 -6.92 -2.34 -20.44
N LEU A 128 -6.17 -3.40 -20.21
CA LEU A 128 -6.31 -4.67 -20.91
C LEU A 128 -7.70 -5.32 -20.68
N PHE A 129 -8.11 -5.49 -19.42
CA PHE A 129 -9.36 -6.19 -19.13
C PHE A 129 -10.60 -5.38 -19.50
N VAL A 130 -10.58 -4.07 -19.32
CA VAL A 130 -11.75 -3.22 -19.60
C VAL A 130 -11.80 -2.80 -21.06
N GLU A 131 -10.70 -2.28 -21.62
CA GLU A 131 -10.70 -1.70 -22.97
C GLU A 131 -10.55 -2.76 -24.08
N VAL A 132 -9.72 -3.81 -23.85
CA VAL A 132 -9.45 -4.84 -24.86
C VAL A 132 -10.39 -6.03 -24.72
N CYS A 133 -10.54 -6.55 -23.50
CA CYS A 133 -11.40 -7.73 -23.25
C CYS A 133 -12.87 -7.38 -23.05
N GLY A 134 -13.24 -6.10 -22.89
CA GLY A 134 -14.63 -5.67 -22.70
C GLY A 134 -15.25 -6.11 -21.37
N ILE A 135 -14.44 -6.51 -20.40
CA ILE A 135 -14.94 -6.96 -19.09
C ILE A 135 -15.32 -5.75 -18.25
N TYR A 136 -16.43 -5.84 -17.54
CA TYR A 136 -16.91 -4.77 -16.68
C TYR A 136 -15.83 -4.34 -15.65
N PRO A 137 -15.66 -3.02 -15.35
CA PRO A 137 -14.57 -2.51 -14.53
C PRO A 137 -14.43 -3.15 -13.14
N THR A 138 -15.55 -3.43 -12.45
CA THR A 138 -15.50 -3.99 -11.09
C THR A 138 -14.87 -5.38 -11.03
N PRO A 139 -15.34 -6.42 -11.79
CA PRO A 139 -14.67 -7.71 -11.80
C PRO A 139 -13.24 -7.65 -12.34
N SER A 140 -12.95 -6.79 -13.32
CA SER A 140 -11.60 -6.54 -13.81
C SER A 140 -10.67 -6.07 -12.67
N LYS A 141 -11.13 -5.10 -11.88
CA LYS A 141 -10.40 -4.60 -10.71
C LYS A 141 -10.17 -5.67 -9.66
N MET A 142 -11.14 -6.55 -9.40
CA MET A 142 -11.00 -7.64 -8.44
C MET A 142 -9.91 -8.63 -8.88
N ILE A 143 -9.92 -9.05 -10.14
CA ILE A 143 -8.90 -9.95 -10.70
C ILE A 143 -7.51 -9.32 -10.59
N ILE A 144 -7.36 -8.07 -11.01
CA ILE A 144 -6.08 -7.36 -10.95
C ILE A 144 -5.60 -7.18 -9.51
N THR A 145 -6.51 -6.92 -8.58
CA THR A 145 -6.17 -6.82 -7.15
C THR A 145 -5.58 -8.13 -6.64
N ILE A 146 -6.14 -9.29 -6.99
CA ILE A 146 -5.59 -10.59 -6.62
C ILE A 146 -4.18 -10.75 -7.19
N ILE A 147 -3.99 -10.44 -8.48
CA ILE A 147 -2.68 -10.52 -9.14
C ILE A 147 -1.66 -9.61 -8.45
N THR A 148 -2.02 -8.36 -8.17
CA THR A 148 -1.11 -7.40 -7.52
C THR A 148 -0.78 -7.76 -6.08
N VAL A 149 -1.70 -8.36 -5.33
CA VAL A 149 -1.42 -8.87 -3.98
C VAL A 149 -0.40 -10.00 -4.04
N ILE A 150 -0.53 -10.92 -5.00
CA ILE A 150 0.42 -12.02 -5.20
C ILE A 150 1.81 -11.48 -5.59
N ILE A 151 1.88 -10.60 -6.59
CA ILE A 151 3.13 -9.95 -7.03
C ILE A 151 3.77 -9.20 -5.87
N SER A 152 2.99 -8.44 -5.12
CA SER A 152 3.44 -7.65 -3.99
C SER A 152 3.99 -8.53 -2.86
N PHE A 153 3.30 -9.60 -2.51
CA PHE A 153 3.76 -10.54 -1.49
C PHE A 153 5.10 -11.18 -1.87
N PHE A 154 5.20 -11.77 -3.06
CA PHE A 154 6.43 -12.42 -3.50
C PHE A 154 7.56 -11.42 -3.75
N GLY A 155 7.26 -10.27 -4.36
CA GLY A 155 8.22 -9.20 -4.57
C GLY A 155 8.77 -8.67 -3.24
N GLN A 156 7.92 -8.45 -2.25
CA GLN A 156 8.38 -8.02 -0.93
C GLN A 156 9.17 -9.12 -0.23
N LYS A 157 8.71 -10.37 -0.25
CA LYS A 157 9.37 -11.50 0.41
C LYS A 157 10.78 -11.78 -0.15
N TYR A 158 10.92 -11.82 -1.47
CA TYR A 158 12.17 -12.25 -2.11
C TYR A 158 13.07 -11.10 -2.54
N PHE A 159 12.53 -9.91 -2.76
CA PHE A 159 13.30 -8.76 -3.23
C PHE A 159 13.49 -7.69 -2.16
N SER A 160 12.40 -7.17 -1.55
CA SER A 160 12.51 -6.07 -0.59
C SER A 160 12.99 -6.50 0.78
N PHE A 161 12.52 -7.65 1.25
CA PHE A 161 12.78 -8.19 2.59
C PHE A 161 13.47 -9.55 2.55
N LYS A 162 14.37 -9.74 1.59
CA LYS A 162 15.16 -10.97 1.47
C LYS A 162 15.86 -11.32 2.79
N LYS A 163 15.86 -12.63 3.14
CA LYS A 163 16.65 -13.18 4.25
C LYS A 163 18.12 -13.16 3.93
#